data_d5e2176264a337ac1a4ee6c9ac0c44e1
#
_entry.id   d5e2176264a337ac1a4ee6c9ac0c44e1
#
_cell.length_a   1.000
_cell.length_b   1.000
_cell.length_c   1.000
_cell.angle_alpha   90.00
_cell.angle_beta   90.00
_cell.angle_gamma   90.00
#
_symmetry.space_group_name_H-M   'P 1'
#
loop_
_entity.id
_entity.type
_entity.pdbx_description
1 polymer ?
#
loop_
_entity_poly.entity_id
_entity_poly.type
_entity_poly.pdbx_seq_one_letter_code
_entity_poly.pdbx_strand_id
1 'polypeptide(L)'
;MKTIKFTDRVKYWFDNVMSKGTISLILLLFLITAIVVVISGTISAAIAINNGEEASFLGSMWISLMHAIDAGTLAGDTGSFMFILLMSIVTICGLFITSMLIGVISAGLEDKMMSLRKGHYLVLEKNHVIILGFSENTLNILRELVIANENQKNSVVVIMDDQDKTEMEDLIHQRIPETKTTRIICRSGRMDNLNDISVCSPETCRSIIVNATDDFMNIKAILACSTLLDRSDNKKAYITALVFDKDNIQSAKIAGNGRIEVFYFKDSIARIMAQTCRQPGLSSVFTDLLSYAGDEIYVEKIPGLEGRTMAEINMYFSKSTVIGLVKNGLPMINPAMDTVVEQEDKLILIAEDDGVSIPAAKPAQVNTSVFSQEKSVEEETQTTLILGYNEMLPQIILELDSYSVPGSKIIVSFAKPQDEEISLPSANELKNLTLEFYEKDIFALDELSQLLISKPKNILILSDSQIDDNEADSKTL
;
A
#
# COMPACT_ATOMS: atom_id res chain seq x y z
N MET A 1 -50.65 22.96 13.04
CA MET A 1 -49.61 22.66 14.06
C MET A 1 -49.91 21.32 14.68
N LYS A 2 -49.04 20.30 14.51
CA LYS A 2 -49.17 19.02 15.20
C LYS A 2 -48.92 19.27 16.69
N THR A 3 -49.91 19.04 17.52
CA THR A 3 -49.76 19.06 18.98
C THR A 3 -48.82 17.95 19.42
N ILE A 4 -47.64 18.33 19.92
CA ILE A 4 -46.63 17.40 20.43
C ILE A 4 -47.20 16.80 21.72
N LYS A 5 -47.50 15.51 21.68
CA LYS A 5 -48.00 14.77 22.85
C LYS A 5 -46.85 14.48 23.84
N PHE A 6 -47.18 14.30 25.11
CA PHE A 6 -46.19 13.98 26.14
C PHE A 6 -45.40 12.69 25.80
N THR A 7 -46.07 11.73 25.20
CA THR A 7 -45.45 10.50 24.68
C THR A 7 -44.37 10.76 23.64
N ASP A 8 -44.56 11.77 22.78
CA ASP A 8 -43.56 12.08 21.75
C ASP A 8 -42.29 12.73 22.36
N ARG A 9 -42.46 13.50 23.46
CA ARG A 9 -41.34 14.07 24.21
C ARG A 9 -40.53 13.02 24.97
N VAL A 10 -41.24 12.05 25.60
CA VAL A 10 -40.59 10.94 26.30
C VAL A 10 -39.82 10.05 25.32
N LYS A 11 -40.45 9.73 24.20
CA LYS A 11 -39.78 8.95 23.14
C LYS A 11 -38.56 9.65 22.60
N TYR A 12 -38.66 10.96 22.28
CA TYR A 12 -37.54 11.76 21.80
C TYR A 12 -36.41 11.84 22.84
N TRP A 13 -36.74 11.99 24.13
CA TRP A 13 -35.75 12.00 25.19
C TRP A 13 -35.03 10.66 25.30
N PHE A 14 -35.82 9.54 25.25
CA PHE A 14 -35.29 8.18 25.30
C PHE A 14 -34.37 7.91 24.10
N ASP A 15 -34.82 8.22 22.89
CA ASP A 15 -34.02 8.08 21.66
C ASP A 15 -32.71 8.89 21.73
N ASN A 16 -32.77 10.11 22.31
CA ASN A 16 -31.61 10.95 22.48
C ASN A 16 -30.61 10.41 23.55
N VAL A 17 -31.13 9.74 24.60
CA VAL A 17 -30.27 9.08 25.59
C VAL A 17 -29.61 7.82 24.97
N MET A 18 -30.38 7.04 24.22
CA MET A 18 -29.90 5.86 23.50
C MET A 18 -28.79 6.20 22.51
N SER A 19 -28.89 7.35 21.81
CA SER A 19 -27.91 7.80 20.81
C SER A 19 -26.59 8.31 21.40
N LYS A 20 -26.51 8.56 22.72
CA LYS A 20 -25.30 9.10 23.38
C LYS A 20 -24.24 8.02 23.76
N GLY A 21 -24.50 6.77 23.40
CA GLY A 21 -23.55 5.67 23.59
C GLY A 21 -23.69 4.92 24.93
N THR A 22 -22.86 3.89 25.10
CA THR A 22 -22.92 2.91 26.18
C THR A 22 -22.93 3.50 27.59
N ILE A 23 -22.13 4.54 27.85
CA ILE A 23 -22.05 5.18 29.17
C ILE A 23 -23.39 5.83 29.56
N SER A 24 -24.08 6.44 28.60
CA SER A 24 -25.37 7.07 28.84
C SER A 24 -26.45 6.05 29.21
N LEU A 25 -26.41 4.86 28.60
CA LEU A 25 -27.29 3.75 28.90
C LEU A 25 -27.03 3.18 30.30
N ILE A 26 -25.78 3.03 30.70
CA ILE A 26 -25.40 2.56 32.05
C ILE A 26 -25.92 3.57 33.10
N LEU A 27 -25.73 4.87 32.87
CA LEU A 27 -26.25 5.90 33.79
C LEU A 27 -27.78 5.90 33.88
N LEU A 28 -28.47 5.67 32.74
CA LEU A 28 -29.93 5.54 32.74
C LEU A 28 -30.38 4.33 33.55
N LEU A 29 -29.76 3.17 33.39
CA LEU A 29 -30.06 1.95 34.16
C LEU A 29 -29.84 2.15 35.67
N PHE A 30 -28.73 2.83 36.01
CA PHE A 30 -28.44 3.19 37.40
C PHE A 30 -29.53 4.11 37.99
N LEU A 31 -30.01 5.09 37.22
CA LEU A 31 -31.09 5.99 37.63
C LEU A 31 -32.41 5.20 37.85
N ILE A 32 -32.74 4.28 36.93
CA ILE A 32 -33.92 3.43 37.05
C ILE A 32 -33.82 2.55 38.32
N THR A 33 -32.66 1.95 38.57
CA THR A 33 -32.42 1.17 39.79
C THR A 33 -32.62 2.01 41.04
N ALA A 34 -32.07 3.21 41.09
CA ALA A 34 -32.23 4.14 42.21
C ALA A 34 -33.72 4.47 42.46
N ILE A 35 -34.48 4.72 41.41
CA ILE A 35 -35.94 4.98 41.51
C ILE A 35 -36.68 3.73 42.06
N VAL A 36 -36.38 2.53 41.56
CA VAL A 36 -36.97 1.31 42.03
C VAL A 36 -36.69 1.07 43.52
N VAL A 37 -35.44 1.28 43.94
CA VAL A 37 -34.99 1.12 45.34
C VAL A 37 -35.68 2.14 46.27
N VAL A 38 -35.79 3.42 45.84
CA VAL A 38 -36.46 4.45 46.64
C VAL A 38 -37.96 4.16 46.79
N ILE A 39 -38.63 3.80 45.69
CA ILE A 39 -40.07 3.49 45.71
C ILE A 39 -40.32 2.24 46.57
N SER A 40 -39.62 1.17 46.35
CA SER A 40 -39.77 -0.09 47.08
C SER A 40 -39.40 0.04 48.55
N GLY A 41 -38.31 0.78 48.86
CA GLY A 41 -37.89 1.10 50.21
C GLY A 41 -38.94 1.92 51.00
N THR A 42 -39.58 2.91 50.36
CA THR A 42 -40.65 3.68 50.97
C THR A 42 -41.90 2.82 51.24
N ILE A 43 -42.28 1.98 50.30
CA ILE A 43 -43.44 1.06 50.48
C ILE A 43 -43.15 0.02 51.57
N SER A 44 -41.92 -0.52 51.57
CA SER A 44 -41.47 -1.48 52.60
C SER A 44 -41.49 -0.88 54.02
N ALA A 45 -40.99 0.35 54.16
CA ALA A 45 -41.04 1.07 55.42
C ALA A 45 -42.48 1.34 55.91
N ALA A 46 -43.38 1.69 54.98
CA ALA A 46 -44.79 1.89 55.30
C ALA A 46 -45.49 0.59 55.73
N ILE A 47 -45.17 -0.56 55.11
CA ILE A 47 -45.70 -1.88 55.49
C ILE A 47 -45.21 -2.25 56.91
N ALA A 48 -43.94 -2.06 57.25
CA ALA A 48 -43.39 -2.37 58.56
C ALA A 48 -44.02 -1.51 59.68
N ILE A 49 -44.17 -0.19 59.43
CA ILE A 49 -44.86 0.71 60.38
C ILE A 49 -46.31 0.28 60.61
N ASN A 50 -47.02 -0.10 59.56
CA ASN A 50 -48.44 -0.57 59.70
C ASN A 50 -48.58 -1.90 60.47
N ASN A 51 -47.51 -2.73 60.48
CA ASN A 51 -47.41 -3.96 61.21
C ASN A 51 -46.92 -3.76 62.68
N GLY A 52 -46.66 -2.55 63.12
CA GLY A 52 -46.16 -2.22 64.45
C GLY A 52 -44.64 -2.48 64.66
N GLU A 53 -43.89 -2.64 63.60
CA GLU A 53 -42.43 -2.84 63.65
C GLU A 53 -41.67 -1.49 63.58
N GLU A 54 -40.50 -1.37 64.27
CA GLU A 54 -39.62 -0.23 64.10
C GLU A 54 -38.98 -0.25 62.71
N ALA A 55 -39.40 0.66 61.82
CA ALA A 55 -38.90 0.75 60.50
C ALA A 55 -37.89 1.90 60.34
N SER A 56 -36.65 1.59 59.94
CA SER A 56 -35.70 2.58 59.47
C SER A 56 -35.81 2.74 57.95
N PHE A 57 -36.12 3.95 57.48
CA PHE A 57 -36.21 4.25 56.05
C PHE A 57 -34.95 3.83 55.27
N LEU A 58 -33.78 4.14 55.80
CA LEU A 58 -32.50 3.74 55.19
C LEU A 58 -32.30 2.23 55.22
N GLY A 59 -32.75 1.53 56.28
CA GLY A 59 -32.71 0.08 56.35
C GLY A 59 -33.60 -0.57 55.31
N SER A 60 -34.80 -0.05 55.10
CA SER A 60 -35.73 -0.55 54.06
C SER A 60 -35.21 -0.31 52.64
N MET A 61 -34.55 0.82 52.38
CA MET A 61 -33.86 1.06 51.11
C MET A 61 -32.70 0.10 50.91
N TRP A 62 -31.93 -0.17 51.95
CA TRP A 62 -30.81 -1.13 51.86
C TRP A 62 -31.32 -2.55 51.54
N ILE A 63 -32.37 -3.00 52.18
CA ILE A 63 -33.01 -4.30 51.90
C ILE A 63 -33.47 -4.33 50.43
N SER A 64 -34.15 -3.30 49.95
CA SER A 64 -34.62 -3.21 48.58
C SER A 64 -33.47 -3.21 47.57
N LEU A 65 -32.35 -2.57 47.91
CA LEU A 65 -31.13 -2.56 47.07
C LEU A 65 -30.52 -3.99 46.99
N MET A 66 -30.46 -4.69 48.12
CA MET A 66 -29.94 -6.06 48.15
C MET A 66 -30.80 -7.00 47.29
N HIS A 67 -32.12 -6.90 47.35
CA HIS A 67 -33.03 -7.67 46.51
C HIS A 67 -32.94 -7.32 45.03
N ALA A 68 -32.65 -6.05 44.69
CA ALA A 68 -32.45 -5.65 43.32
C ALA A 68 -31.11 -6.15 42.72
N ILE A 69 -30.10 -6.38 43.54
CA ILE A 69 -28.76 -6.85 43.11
C ILE A 69 -28.67 -8.38 43.13
N ASP A 70 -29.24 -9.03 44.18
CA ASP A 70 -29.09 -10.46 44.38
C ASP A 70 -30.45 -11.14 44.56
N ALA A 71 -30.84 -11.97 43.60
CA ALA A 71 -32.06 -12.76 43.65
C ALA A 71 -32.09 -13.83 44.79
N GLY A 72 -30.89 -14.18 45.30
CA GLY A 72 -30.77 -15.16 46.38
C GLY A 72 -31.32 -14.66 47.74
N THR A 73 -31.37 -13.33 47.93
CA THR A 73 -31.88 -12.73 49.19
C THR A 73 -33.34 -13.06 49.46
N LEU A 74 -34.17 -13.27 48.41
CA LEU A 74 -35.59 -13.60 48.53
C LEU A 74 -35.86 -14.88 49.33
N ALA A 75 -34.94 -15.85 49.29
CA ALA A 75 -35.10 -17.13 50.00
C ALA A 75 -34.99 -17.01 51.54
N GLY A 76 -34.44 -15.94 52.05
CA GLY A 76 -34.25 -15.64 53.47
C GLY A 76 -35.31 -14.71 54.06
N ASP A 77 -36.26 -14.23 53.24
CA ASP A 77 -37.25 -13.25 53.69
C ASP A 77 -38.30 -13.85 54.63
N THR A 78 -38.51 -13.16 55.73
CA THR A 78 -39.55 -13.44 56.69
C THR A 78 -40.34 -12.15 56.89
N GLY A 79 -41.68 -12.28 57.07
CA GLY A 79 -42.54 -11.14 57.27
C GLY A 79 -43.97 -11.31 56.68
N SER A 80 -44.66 -10.19 56.49
CA SER A 80 -46.00 -10.20 55.92
C SER A 80 -45.99 -10.63 54.43
N PHE A 81 -47.11 -11.24 53.99
CA PHE A 81 -47.30 -11.65 52.59
C PHE A 81 -47.06 -10.45 51.61
N MET A 82 -47.52 -9.26 52.00
CA MET A 82 -47.34 -8.05 51.20
C MET A 82 -45.84 -7.62 51.05
N PHE A 83 -45.06 -7.81 52.11
CA PHE A 83 -43.61 -7.56 52.05
C PHE A 83 -42.89 -8.54 51.11
N ILE A 84 -43.18 -9.86 51.26
CA ILE A 84 -42.59 -10.88 50.39
C ILE A 84 -42.98 -10.67 48.93
N LEU A 85 -44.24 -10.31 48.63
CA LEU A 85 -44.72 -10.01 47.31
C LEU A 85 -43.99 -8.80 46.72
N LEU A 86 -43.83 -7.70 47.50
CA LEU A 86 -43.10 -6.52 47.09
C LEU A 86 -41.62 -6.85 46.75
N MET A 87 -40.95 -7.58 47.63
CA MET A 87 -39.56 -7.98 47.43
C MET A 87 -39.39 -8.91 46.22
N SER A 88 -40.34 -9.80 45.96
CA SER A 88 -40.37 -10.63 44.76
C SER A 88 -40.42 -9.78 43.49
N ILE A 89 -41.25 -8.74 43.46
CA ILE A 89 -41.35 -7.81 42.34
C ILE A 89 -40.03 -7.05 42.16
N VAL A 90 -39.42 -6.54 43.26
CA VAL A 90 -38.12 -5.84 43.22
C VAL A 90 -37.01 -6.75 42.67
N THR A 91 -36.99 -8.02 43.11
CA THR A 91 -36.03 -9.02 42.63
C THR A 91 -36.18 -9.29 41.14
N ILE A 92 -37.43 -9.46 40.65
CA ILE A 92 -37.66 -9.63 39.20
C ILE A 92 -37.24 -8.39 38.43
N CYS A 93 -37.56 -7.19 38.90
CA CYS A 93 -37.08 -5.95 38.29
C CYS A 93 -35.56 -5.87 38.28
N GLY A 94 -34.90 -6.23 39.39
CA GLY A 94 -33.44 -6.27 39.49
C GLY A 94 -32.79 -7.24 38.50
N LEU A 95 -33.36 -8.43 38.34
CA LEU A 95 -32.91 -9.42 37.34
C LEU A 95 -32.96 -8.85 35.89
N PHE A 96 -34.03 -8.17 35.53
CA PHE A 96 -34.16 -7.52 34.23
C PHE A 96 -33.13 -6.42 34.06
N ILE A 97 -32.94 -5.55 35.05
CA ILE A 97 -31.96 -4.45 35.00
C ILE A 97 -30.53 -5.00 34.88
N THR A 98 -30.18 -6.02 35.67
CA THR A 98 -28.85 -6.65 35.63
C THR A 98 -28.59 -7.32 34.29
N SER A 99 -29.58 -8.06 33.76
CA SER A 99 -29.50 -8.69 32.44
C SER A 99 -29.30 -7.63 31.32
N MET A 100 -30.02 -6.52 31.40
CA MET A 100 -29.87 -5.42 30.44
C MET A 100 -28.51 -4.71 30.57
N LEU A 101 -28.02 -4.55 31.79
CA LEU A 101 -26.67 -3.98 32.04
C LEU A 101 -25.58 -4.87 31.42
N ILE A 102 -25.66 -6.19 31.60
CA ILE A 102 -24.72 -7.13 30.97
C ILE A 102 -24.78 -7.00 29.45
N GLY A 103 -25.96 -6.94 28.85
CA GLY A 103 -26.17 -6.75 27.42
C GLY A 103 -25.53 -5.44 26.90
N VAL A 104 -25.74 -4.33 27.61
CA VAL A 104 -25.20 -3.02 27.26
C VAL A 104 -23.65 -3.01 27.35
N ILE A 105 -23.10 -3.61 28.41
CA ILE A 105 -21.65 -3.74 28.56
C ILE A 105 -21.07 -4.62 27.46
N SER A 106 -21.68 -5.76 27.15
CA SER A 106 -21.21 -6.66 26.10
C SER A 106 -21.23 -6.00 24.72
N ALA A 107 -22.34 -5.31 24.38
CA ALA A 107 -22.42 -4.55 23.12
C ALA A 107 -21.36 -3.44 23.04
N GLY A 108 -21.16 -2.68 24.13
CA GLY A 108 -20.14 -1.64 24.19
C GLY A 108 -18.71 -2.16 24.09
N LEU A 109 -18.45 -3.36 24.61
CA LEU A 109 -17.16 -4.03 24.47
C LEU A 109 -16.96 -4.52 23.02
N GLU A 110 -17.99 -5.05 22.40
CA GLU A 110 -17.97 -5.50 21.01
C GLU A 110 -17.72 -4.33 20.05
N ASP A 111 -18.40 -3.20 20.22
CA ASP A 111 -18.16 -1.97 19.47
C ASP A 111 -16.71 -1.47 19.63
N LYS A 112 -16.19 -1.54 20.86
CA LYS A 112 -14.79 -1.18 21.13
C LYS A 112 -13.81 -2.12 20.46
N MET A 113 -14.07 -3.44 20.53
CA MET A 113 -13.25 -4.44 19.84
C MET A 113 -13.29 -4.25 18.32
N MET A 114 -14.45 -3.96 17.72
CA MET A 114 -14.57 -3.64 16.31
C MET A 114 -13.78 -2.41 15.93
N SER A 115 -13.85 -1.34 16.74
CA SER A 115 -13.03 -0.13 16.50
C SER A 115 -11.53 -0.41 16.60
N LEU A 116 -11.13 -1.32 17.52
CA LEU A 116 -9.75 -1.81 17.65
C LEU A 116 -9.33 -2.61 16.41
N ARG A 117 -10.19 -3.48 15.92
CA ARG A 117 -9.94 -4.28 14.70
C ARG A 117 -9.80 -3.40 13.45
N LYS A 118 -10.59 -2.34 13.32
CA LYS A 118 -10.48 -1.38 12.20
C LYS A 118 -9.17 -0.57 12.19
N GLY A 119 -8.36 -0.64 13.24
CA GLY A 119 -7.03 -0.06 13.25
C GLY A 119 -6.97 1.46 13.21
N HIS A 120 -7.96 2.17 13.76
CA HIS A 120 -7.99 3.65 13.81
C HIS A 120 -7.06 4.28 14.86
N TYR A 121 -5.98 3.60 15.25
CA TYR A 121 -5.00 4.14 16.19
C TYR A 121 -3.85 4.78 15.47
N LEU A 122 -3.41 5.91 16.03
CA LEU A 122 -2.23 6.61 15.58
C LEU A 122 -1.01 5.69 15.60
N VAL A 123 -0.25 5.67 14.52
CA VAL A 123 1.05 5.03 14.41
C VAL A 123 2.06 5.91 15.16
N LEU A 124 2.76 5.33 16.14
CA LEU A 124 3.72 6.05 16.98
C LEU A 124 5.17 5.87 16.50
N GLU A 125 5.38 5.00 15.56
CA GLU A 125 6.64 4.68 14.95
C GLU A 125 7.19 5.87 14.15
N LYS A 126 8.53 5.94 14.04
CA LYS A 126 9.22 6.98 13.28
C LYS A 126 10.09 6.34 12.21
N ASN A 127 10.39 7.09 11.17
CA ASN A 127 11.22 6.64 10.05
C ASN A 127 10.66 5.39 9.34
N HIS A 128 9.34 5.22 9.37
CA HIS A 128 8.62 4.13 8.73
C HIS A 128 8.27 4.47 7.27
N VAL A 129 7.96 3.46 6.49
CA VAL A 129 7.42 3.58 5.14
C VAL A 129 5.90 3.47 5.22
N ILE A 130 5.18 4.34 4.52
CA ILE A 130 3.73 4.27 4.38
C ILE A 130 3.41 3.77 2.98
N ILE A 131 2.55 2.77 2.85
CA ILE A 131 1.98 2.32 1.58
C ILE A 131 0.48 2.60 1.60
N LEU A 132 0.01 3.39 0.65
CA LEU A 132 -1.41 3.68 0.44
C LEU A 132 -1.91 2.86 -0.74
N GLY A 133 -2.86 1.97 -0.48
CA GLY A 133 -3.40 1.00 -1.41
C GLY A 133 -2.93 -0.43 -1.12
N PHE A 134 -3.87 -1.38 -1.20
CA PHE A 134 -3.60 -2.78 -0.94
C PHE A 134 -4.07 -3.65 -2.11
N SER A 135 -3.11 -4.27 -2.79
CA SER A 135 -3.31 -5.10 -3.96
C SER A 135 -2.20 -6.17 -4.04
N GLU A 136 -2.24 -7.04 -5.03
CA GLU A 136 -1.13 -7.99 -5.30
C GLU A 136 0.21 -7.24 -5.53
N ASN A 137 0.18 -6.08 -6.17
CA ASN A 137 1.38 -5.25 -6.33
C ASN A 137 1.93 -4.77 -4.99
N THR A 138 1.06 -4.44 -4.03
CA THR A 138 1.47 -4.05 -2.68
C THR A 138 2.19 -5.19 -1.97
N LEU A 139 1.74 -6.44 -2.16
CA LEU A 139 2.41 -7.61 -1.59
C LEU A 139 3.80 -7.82 -2.19
N ASN A 140 3.99 -7.56 -3.48
CA ASN A 140 5.30 -7.62 -4.13
C ASN A 140 6.24 -6.54 -3.59
N ILE A 141 5.76 -5.28 -3.50
CA ILE A 141 6.52 -4.17 -2.89
C ILE A 141 6.91 -4.52 -1.44
N LEU A 142 5.99 -5.13 -0.70
CA LEU A 142 6.22 -5.50 0.69
C LEU A 142 7.29 -6.58 0.84
N ARG A 143 7.32 -7.59 -0.06
CA ARG A 143 8.39 -8.62 -0.09
C ARG A 143 9.75 -7.98 -0.30
N GLU A 144 9.87 -7.10 -1.27
CA GLU A 144 11.12 -6.38 -1.54
C GLU A 144 11.54 -5.51 -0.36
N LEU A 145 10.62 -4.77 0.27
CA LEU A 145 10.92 -3.98 1.46
C LEU A 145 11.34 -4.83 2.67
N VAL A 146 10.82 -6.05 2.82
CA VAL A 146 11.24 -6.98 3.87
C VAL A 146 12.70 -7.41 3.65
N ILE A 147 13.11 -7.65 2.40
CA ILE A 147 14.50 -7.98 2.06
C ILE A 147 15.40 -6.77 2.31
N ALA A 148 15.04 -5.60 1.76
CA ALA A 148 15.78 -4.34 1.90
C ALA A 148 16.00 -3.92 3.37
N ASN A 149 15.10 -4.31 4.25
CA ASN A 149 15.18 -3.97 5.67
C ASN A 149 15.91 -5.02 6.51
N GLU A 150 16.40 -6.11 5.94
CA GLU A 150 16.97 -7.24 6.70
C GLU A 150 18.10 -6.80 7.64
N ASN A 151 18.94 -5.90 7.18
CA ASN A 151 20.08 -5.35 7.92
C ASN A 151 19.69 -4.18 8.86
N GLN A 152 18.42 -3.72 8.82
CA GLN A 152 17.94 -2.61 9.65
C GLN A 152 17.20 -3.12 10.90
N LYS A 153 17.54 -2.58 12.05
CA LYS A 153 16.82 -2.91 13.29
C LYS A 153 15.52 -2.08 13.36
N ASN A 154 14.42 -2.76 13.69
CA ASN A 154 13.11 -2.13 13.95
C ASN A 154 12.52 -1.37 12.73
N SER A 155 12.66 -1.90 11.54
CA SER A 155 11.99 -1.36 10.37
C SER A 155 10.49 -1.55 10.46
N VAL A 156 9.73 -0.54 10.05
CA VAL A 156 8.27 -0.55 10.09
C VAL A 156 7.70 -0.14 8.74
N VAL A 157 6.74 -0.91 8.25
CA VAL A 157 5.92 -0.58 7.08
C VAL A 157 4.47 -0.46 7.52
N VAL A 158 3.85 0.66 7.23
CA VAL A 158 2.45 0.94 7.52
C VAL A 158 1.67 0.86 6.21
N ILE A 159 0.65 0.03 6.16
CA ILE A 159 -0.21 -0.13 4.99
C ILE A 159 -1.59 0.42 5.33
N MET A 160 -2.17 1.23 4.44
CA MET A 160 -3.53 1.74 4.60
C MET A 160 -4.33 1.57 3.32
N ASP A 161 -5.52 1.02 3.49
CA ASP A 161 -6.54 0.85 2.45
C ASP A 161 -7.93 0.91 3.08
N ASP A 162 -9.00 1.01 2.29
CA ASP A 162 -10.38 0.97 2.77
C ASP A 162 -10.86 -0.43 3.14
N GLN A 163 -10.07 -1.47 2.83
CA GLN A 163 -10.31 -2.85 3.21
C GLN A 163 -10.21 -3.08 4.73
N ASP A 164 -10.80 -4.16 5.22
CA ASP A 164 -10.69 -4.54 6.63
C ASP A 164 -9.25 -4.86 7.01
N LYS A 165 -8.79 -4.27 8.10
CA LYS A 165 -7.43 -4.48 8.62
C LYS A 165 -7.09 -5.96 8.81
N THR A 166 -8.05 -6.74 9.32
CA THR A 166 -7.82 -8.15 9.65
C THR A 166 -7.65 -8.98 8.37
N GLU A 167 -8.45 -8.69 7.34
CA GLU A 167 -8.33 -9.34 6.03
C GLU A 167 -6.98 -9.05 5.38
N MET A 168 -6.52 -7.78 5.44
CA MET A 168 -5.19 -7.41 4.95
C MET A 168 -4.08 -8.13 5.73
N GLU A 169 -4.15 -8.19 7.07
CA GLU A 169 -3.17 -8.87 7.92
C GLU A 169 -3.13 -10.38 7.63
N ASP A 170 -4.28 -11.03 7.48
CA ASP A 170 -4.39 -12.46 7.17
C ASP A 170 -3.79 -12.78 5.80
N LEU A 171 -4.07 -11.96 4.79
CA LEU A 171 -3.51 -12.15 3.45
C LEU A 171 -1.98 -11.93 3.44
N ILE A 172 -1.49 -10.92 4.16
CA ILE A 172 -0.04 -10.71 4.31
C ILE A 172 0.61 -11.90 4.99
N HIS A 173 0.05 -12.41 6.08
CA HIS A 173 0.59 -13.60 6.75
C HIS A 173 0.60 -14.85 5.86
N GLN A 174 -0.43 -15.01 5.05
CA GLN A 174 -0.50 -16.13 4.10
C GLN A 174 0.54 -16.03 2.99
N ARG A 175 0.76 -14.82 2.43
CA ARG A 175 1.63 -14.60 1.28
C ARG A 175 3.09 -14.31 1.67
N ILE A 176 3.31 -13.75 2.85
CA ILE A 176 4.62 -13.36 3.39
C ILE A 176 4.72 -13.86 4.84
N PRO A 177 4.94 -15.17 5.04
CA PRO A 177 4.97 -15.78 6.38
C PRO A 177 6.14 -15.29 7.22
N GLU A 178 7.24 -14.87 6.61
CA GLU A 178 8.44 -14.40 7.29
C GLU A 178 8.73 -12.94 6.93
N THR A 179 8.58 -12.04 7.91
CA THR A 179 8.81 -10.61 7.74
C THR A 179 10.17 -10.15 8.30
N LYS A 180 11.02 -11.11 8.71
CA LYS A 180 12.38 -10.87 9.25
C LYS A 180 12.38 -9.76 10.33
N THR A 181 13.13 -8.69 10.10
CA THR A 181 13.23 -7.52 10.98
C THR A 181 12.13 -6.48 10.76
N THR A 182 11.31 -6.64 9.73
CA THR A 182 10.27 -5.67 9.36
C THR A 182 8.96 -5.95 10.08
N ARG A 183 8.46 -4.97 10.82
CA ARG A 183 7.13 -5.01 11.42
C ARG A 183 6.12 -4.35 10.48
N ILE A 184 5.05 -5.06 10.15
CA ILE A 184 3.97 -4.58 9.29
C ILE A 184 2.80 -4.13 10.16
N ILE A 185 2.21 -2.99 9.84
CA ILE A 185 1.07 -2.39 10.55
C ILE A 185 0.01 -2.05 9.52
N CYS A 186 -1.15 -2.71 9.59
CA CYS A 186 -2.28 -2.40 8.73
C CYS A 186 -3.23 -1.39 9.37
N ARG A 187 -3.80 -0.51 8.56
CA ARG A 187 -4.81 0.49 8.93
C ARG A 187 -5.94 0.47 7.90
N SER A 188 -7.18 0.49 8.39
CA SER A 188 -8.35 0.65 7.53
C SER A 188 -8.72 2.13 7.48
N GLY A 189 -8.81 2.70 6.27
CA GLY A 189 -9.14 4.11 6.07
C GLY A 189 -9.06 4.51 4.61
N ARG A 190 -9.65 5.65 4.29
CA ARG A 190 -9.69 6.19 2.92
C ARG A 190 -8.41 6.94 2.60
N MET A 191 -7.78 6.61 1.48
CA MET A 191 -6.55 7.24 0.99
C MET A 191 -6.73 8.70 0.54
N ASP A 192 -7.96 9.16 0.31
CA ASP A 192 -8.27 10.55 -0.06
C ASP A 192 -8.69 11.41 1.14
N ASN A 193 -8.71 10.85 2.35
CA ASN A 193 -9.13 11.53 3.58
C ASN A 193 -7.91 11.88 4.45
N LEU A 194 -7.70 13.18 4.67
CA LEU A 194 -6.59 13.69 5.49
C LEU A 194 -6.57 13.12 6.93
N ASN A 195 -7.75 12.95 7.54
CA ASN A 195 -7.84 12.43 8.91
C ASN A 195 -7.44 10.95 8.98
N ASP A 196 -7.84 10.16 7.98
CA ASP A 196 -7.50 8.75 7.92
C ASP A 196 -5.99 8.57 7.69
N ILE A 197 -5.41 9.32 6.72
CA ILE A 197 -3.97 9.29 6.45
C ILE A 197 -3.17 9.77 7.67
N SER A 198 -3.67 10.75 8.44
CA SER A 198 -2.97 11.24 9.63
C SER A 198 -2.74 10.15 10.69
N VAL A 199 -3.58 9.10 10.70
CA VAL A 199 -3.40 7.94 11.59
C VAL A 199 -2.09 7.19 11.29
N CYS A 200 -1.60 7.25 10.04
CA CYS A 200 -0.32 6.66 9.62
C CYS A 200 0.90 7.50 9.97
N SER A 201 0.75 8.68 10.60
CA SER A 201 1.82 9.61 11.01
C SER A 201 2.79 10.00 9.88
N PRO A 202 2.29 10.58 8.79
CA PRO A 202 3.15 11.01 7.66
C PRO A 202 4.20 12.03 8.07
N GLU A 203 3.97 12.80 9.14
CA GLU A 203 4.91 13.78 9.69
C GLU A 203 6.21 13.16 10.23
N THR A 204 6.23 11.87 10.50
CA THR A 204 7.42 11.16 11.02
C THR A 204 7.89 10.03 10.11
N CYS A 205 7.25 9.82 8.95
CA CYS A 205 7.62 8.77 8.01
C CYS A 205 8.92 9.09 7.27
N ARG A 206 9.51 8.06 6.67
CA ARG A 206 10.65 8.16 5.74
C ARG A 206 10.19 8.45 4.32
N SER A 207 9.18 7.73 3.87
CA SER A 207 8.63 7.83 2.52
C SER A 207 7.19 7.33 2.48
N ILE A 208 6.46 7.75 1.44
CA ILE A 208 5.10 7.33 1.17
C ILE A 208 5.05 6.75 -0.24
N ILE A 209 4.49 5.54 -0.37
CA ILE A 209 4.25 4.89 -1.65
C ILE A 209 2.74 4.92 -1.88
N VAL A 210 2.30 5.51 -2.99
CA VAL A 210 0.90 5.58 -3.38
C VAL A 210 0.68 4.59 -4.52
N ASN A 211 -0.13 3.56 -4.26
CA ASN A 211 -0.35 2.41 -5.15
C ASN A 211 -1.84 2.02 -5.17
N ALA A 212 -2.74 2.96 -5.45
CA ALA A 212 -4.14 2.66 -5.69
C ALA A 212 -4.34 2.03 -7.07
N THR A 213 -5.53 1.50 -7.32
CA THR A 213 -5.86 0.79 -8.56
C THR A 213 -6.17 1.71 -9.74
N ASP A 214 -6.32 3.02 -9.50
CA ASP A 214 -6.59 4.02 -10.52
C ASP A 214 -5.91 5.37 -10.25
N ASP A 215 -5.66 6.13 -11.32
CA ASP A 215 -4.96 7.41 -11.27
C ASP A 215 -5.71 8.49 -10.49
N PHE A 216 -7.04 8.48 -10.52
CA PHE A 216 -7.83 9.48 -9.83
C PHE A 216 -7.66 9.35 -8.31
N MET A 217 -7.68 8.13 -7.80
CA MET A 217 -7.41 7.87 -6.39
C MET A 217 -5.95 8.14 -6.04
N ASN A 218 -5.00 7.78 -6.92
CA ASN A 218 -3.58 8.09 -6.73
C ASN A 218 -3.36 9.61 -6.60
N ILE A 219 -3.91 10.42 -7.51
CA ILE A 219 -3.75 11.89 -7.48
C ILE A 219 -4.36 12.50 -6.22
N LYS A 220 -5.53 12.02 -5.78
CA LYS A 220 -6.14 12.48 -4.52
C LYS A 220 -5.30 12.13 -3.29
N ALA A 221 -4.80 10.89 -3.24
CA ALA A 221 -3.92 10.43 -2.16
C ALA A 221 -2.61 11.24 -2.13
N ILE A 222 -2.01 11.50 -3.29
CA ILE A 222 -0.82 12.36 -3.43
C ILE A 222 -1.09 13.75 -2.87
N LEU A 223 -2.20 14.38 -3.26
CA LEU A 223 -2.58 15.72 -2.79
C LEU A 223 -2.79 15.75 -1.27
N ALA A 224 -3.46 14.73 -0.73
CA ALA A 224 -3.69 14.60 0.70
C ALA A 224 -2.37 14.42 1.47
N CYS A 225 -1.48 13.54 1.01
CA CYS A 225 -0.15 13.31 1.59
C CYS A 225 0.72 14.58 1.52
N SER A 226 0.78 15.23 0.36
CA SER A 226 1.53 16.46 0.17
C SER A 226 1.04 17.56 1.11
N THR A 227 -0.28 17.70 1.27
CA THR A 227 -0.89 18.66 2.21
C THR A 227 -0.49 18.40 3.67
N LEU A 228 -0.45 17.12 4.09
CA LEU A 228 -0.02 16.76 5.45
C LEU A 228 1.48 16.97 5.66
N LEU A 229 2.30 16.62 4.68
CA LEU A 229 3.75 16.85 4.72
C LEU A 229 4.10 18.35 4.74
N ASP A 230 3.36 19.20 4.02
CA ASP A 230 3.57 20.64 4.00
C ASP A 230 3.21 21.32 5.34
N ARG A 231 2.27 20.73 6.08
CA ARG A 231 1.92 21.17 7.45
C ARG A 231 2.91 20.70 8.51
N SER A 232 3.78 19.77 8.16
CA SER A 232 4.76 19.16 9.06
C SER A 232 6.17 19.73 8.86
N ASP A 233 7.05 19.51 9.84
CA ASP A 233 8.48 19.83 9.74
C ASP A 233 9.28 18.75 8.98
N ASN A 234 8.63 17.70 8.47
CA ASN A 234 9.27 16.60 7.77
C ASN A 234 9.60 16.97 6.32
N LYS A 235 10.74 17.65 6.13
CA LYS A 235 11.22 18.06 4.80
C LYS A 235 11.92 16.94 4.04
N LYS A 236 12.21 15.81 4.68
CA LYS A 236 12.95 14.69 4.08
C LYS A 236 12.06 13.65 3.44
N ALA A 237 10.80 13.53 3.90
CA ALA A 237 9.87 12.58 3.32
C ALA A 237 9.51 12.95 1.89
N TYR A 238 9.49 11.95 1.03
CA TYR A 238 9.06 12.07 -0.36
C TYR A 238 7.95 11.06 -0.67
N ILE A 239 7.23 11.32 -1.74
CA ILE A 239 6.12 10.50 -2.21
C ILE A 239 6.57 9.81 -3.49
N THR A 240 6.37 8.51 -3.58
CA THR A 240 6.48 7.77 -4.84
C THR A 240 5.10 7.30 -5.24
N ALA A 241 4.69 7.54 -6.47
CA ALA A 241 3.36 7.15 -6.93
C ALA A 241 3.40 6.48 -8.29
N LEU A 242 2.57 5.45 -8.43
CA LEU A 242 2.30 4.81 -9.70
C LEU A 242 1.27 5.63 -10.49
N VAL A 243 1.48 5.77 -11.80
CA VAL A 243 0.52 6.38 -12.73
C VAL A 243 0.33 5.44 -13.91
N PHE A 244 -0.93 5.20 -14.27
CA PHE A 244 -1.33 4.27 -15.33
C PHE A 244 -1.49 4.95 -16.69
N ASP A 245 -1.86 6.24 -16.70
CA ASP A 245 -2.05 7.04 -17.90
C ASP A 245 -1.01 8.16 -17.94
N LYS A 246 -0.34 8.28 -19.09
CA LYS A 246 0.71 9.29 -19.34
C LYS A 246 0.20 10.73 -19.18
N ASP A 247 -1.06 10.98 -19.52
CA ASP A 247 -1.67 12.30 -19.43
C ASP A 247 -1.84 12.76 -17.97
N ASN A 248 -1.90 11.82 -17.03
CA ASN A 248 -2.03 12.08 -15.61
C ASN A 248 -0.70 12.39 -14.88
N ILE A 249 0.46 12.15 -15.53
CA ILE A 249 1.79 12.40 -14.93
C ILE A 249 1.93 13.85 -14.46
N GLN A 250 1.51 14.82 -15.29
CA GLN A 250 1.64 16.24 -14.93
C GLN A 250 0.73 16.61 -13.76
N SER A 251 -0.49 16.07 -13.73
CA SER A 251 -1.44 16.26 -12.63
C SER A 251 -0.89 15.69 -11.32
N ALA A 252 -0.31 14.49 -11.35
CA ALA A 252 0.33 13.87 -10.20
C ALA A 252 1.52 14.70 -9.68
N LYS A 253 2.38 15.21 -10.58
CA LYS A 253 3.51 16.08 -10.22
C LYS A 253 3.07 17.39 -9.56
N ILE A 254 2.00 18.01 -10.08
CA ILE A 254 1.42 19.22 -9.48
C ILE A 254 0.86 18.91 -8.09
N ALA A 255 0.11 17.81 -7.93
CA ALA A 255 -0.45 17.39 -6.65
C ALA A 255 0.63 17.12 -5.59
N GLY A 256 1.79 16.61 -6.01
CA GLY A 256 2.91 16.29 -5.12
C GLY A 256 3.78 17.48 -4.70
N ASN A 257 3.55 18.67 -5.25
CA ASN A 257 4.20 19.92 -4.86
C ASN A 257 5.74 19.83 -4.76
N GLY A 258 6.39 19.19 -5.73
CA GLY A 258 7.85 19.05 -5.80
C GLY A 258 8.45 17.97 -4.87
N ARG A 259 7.63 17.19 -4.17
CA ARG A 259 8.07 16.09 -3.26
C ARG A 259 7.67 14.71 -3.76
N ILE A 260 7.45 14.58 -5.06
CA ILE A 260 6.95 13.35 -5.66
C ILE A 260 7.88 12.85 -6.76
N GLU A 261 8.08 11.54 -6.76
CA GLU A 261 8.57 10.77 -7.89
C GLU A 261 7.40 9.99 -8.50
N VAL A 262 7.10 10.29 -9.76
CA VAL A 262 6.00 9.65 -10.49
C VAL A 262 6.57 8.54 -11.36
N PHE A 263 6.10 7.33 -11.16
CA PHE A 263 6.48 6.17 -11.94
C PHE A 263 5.38 5.79 -12.92
N TYR A 264 5.65 5.96 -14.23
CA TYR A 264 4.79 5.49 -15.31
C TYR A 264 5.32 4.15 -15.81
N PHE A 265 4.69 3.05 -15.39
CA PHE A 265 5.24 1.72 -15.56
C PHE A 265 5.22 1.23 -17.01
N LYS A 266 4.21 1.63 -17.82
CA LYS A 266 4.06 1.17 -19.22
C LYS A 266 5.27 1.56 -20.08
N ASP A 267 5.77 2.78 -19.93
CA ASP A 267 6.96 3.24 -20.65
C ASP A 267 8.23 2.44 -20.24
N SER A 268 8.39 2.21 -18.94
CA SER A 268 9.52 1.44 -18.43
C SER A 268 9.48 -0.02 -18.88
N ILE A 269 8.30 -0.65 -18.85
CA ILE A 269 8.14 -2.04 -19.33
C ILE A 269 8.39 -2.11 -20.83
N ALA A 270 7.85 -1.17 -21.63
CA ALA A 270 8.09 -1.14 -23.07
C ALA A 270 9.58 -1.06 -23.41
N ARG A 271 10.36 -0.23 -22.69
CA ARG A 271 11.81 -0.14 -22.83
C ARG A 271 12.54 -1.43 -22.46
N ILE A 272 12.15 -2.05 -21.33
CA ILE A 272 12.71 -3.34 -20.90
C ILE A 272 12.39 -4.43 -21.95
N MET A 273 11.17 -4.48 -22.45
CA MET A 273 10.77 -5.45 -23.48
C MET A 273 11.55 -5.26 -24.79
N ALA A 274 11.71 -4.02 -25.25
CA ALA A 274 12.48 -3.72 -26.44
C ALA A 274 13.96 -4.14 -26.30
N GLN A 275 14.57 -3.88 -25.16
CA GLN A 275 15.97 -4.24 -24.90
C GLN A 275 16.15 -5.75 -24.73
N THR A 276 15.28 -6.44 -23.99
CA THR A 276 15.35 -7.88 -23.77
C THR A 276 15.06 -8.67 -25.05
N CYS A 277 14.19 -8.16 -25.91
CA CYS A 277 13.95 -8.74 -27.24
C CYS A 277 15.24 -8.81 -28.08
N ARG A 278 16.11 -7.82 -27.97
CA ARG A 278 17.36 -7.73 -28.74
C ARG A 278 18.53 -8.51 -28.13
N GLN A 279 18.55 -8.63 -26.81
CA GLN A 279 19.68 -9.25 -26.08
C GLN A 279 19.20 -10.38 -25.18
N PRO A 280 19.39 -11.65 -25.58
CA PRO A 280 19.08 -12.79 -24.74
C PRO A 280 19.81 -12.72 -23.39
N GLY A 281 19.10 -13.00 -22.30
CA GLY A 281 19.63 -12.96 -20.94
C GLY A 281 19.54 -11.59 -20.23
N LEU A 282 19.23 -10.52 -20.94
CA LEU A 282 19.10 -9.19 -20.32
C LEU A 282 17.92 -9.12 -19.34
N SER A 283 16.87 -9.93 -19.54
CA SER A 283 15.78 -10.05 -18.57
C SER A 283 16.26 -10.49 -17.19
N SER A 284 17.19 -11.46 -17.12
CA SER A 284 17.78 -11.89 -15.85
C SER A 284 18.59 -10.78 -15.18
N VAL A 285 19.32 -9.97 -15.98
CA VAL A 285 20.06 -8.83 -15.46
C VAL A 285 19.13 -7.77 -14.87
N PHE A 286 18.01 -7.46 -15.55
CA PHE A 286 17.03 -6.54 -14.99
C PHE A 286 16.36 -7.09 -13.73
N THR A 287 16.04 -8.37 -13.69
CA THR A 287 15.47 -9.02 -12.50
C THR A 287 16.42 -8.90 -11.31
N ASP A 288 17.71 -9.12 -11.52
CA ASP A 288 18.74 -9.02 -10.50
C ASP A 288 18.89 -7.59 -9.98
N LEU A 289 19.03 -6.61 -10.88
CA LEU A 289 19.18 -5.19 -10.52
C LEU A 289 17.93 -4.53 -9.92
N LEU A 290 16.76 -5.11 -10.11
CA LEU A 290 15.49 -4.59 -9.58
C LEU A 290 15.05 -5.32 -8.30
N SER A 291 15.72 -6.39 -7.89
CA SER A 291 15.45 -7.14 -6.65
C SER A 291 16.48 -6.79 -5.59
N TYR A 292 16.02 -6.52 -4.38
CA TYR A 292 16.91 -6.35 -3.21
C TYR A 292 17.61 -7.65 -2.76
N ALA A 293 17.33 -8.79 -3.41
CA ALA A 293 18.09 -10.04 -3.22
C ALA A 293 19.30 -10.16 -4.14
N GLY A 294 19.41 -9.28 -5.15
CA GLY A 294 20.52 -9.22 -6.11
C GLY A 294 21.50 -8.08 -5.83
N ASP A 295 22.25 -7.71 -6.85
CA ASP A 295 23.08 -6.53 -6.80
C ASP A 295 22.23 -5.26 -6.95
N GLU A 296 22.48 -4.25 -6.10
CA GLU A 296 21.71 -3.02 -6.06
C GLU A 296 22.47 -1.82 -6.64
N ILE A 297 21.73 -0.80 -7.04
CA ILE A 297 22.29 0.47 -7.50
C ILE A 297 22.38 1.45 -6.33
N TYR A 298 23.58 1.83 -5.96
CA TYR A 298 23.86 2.82 -4.90
C TYR A 298 24.30 4.17 -5.46
N VAL A 299 23.87 5.25 -4.81
CA VAL A 299 24.29 6.62 -5.13
C VAL A 299 24.95 7.22 -3.88
N GLU A 300 26.27 7.10 -3.81
CA GLU A 300 27.03 7.42 -2.61
C GLU A 300 28.14 8.45 -2.85
N LYS A 301 28.38 9.29 -1.83
CA LYS A 301 29.55 10.16 -1.79
C LYS A 301 30.70 9.38 -1.16
N ILE A 302 31.75 9.10 -1.95
CA ILE A 302 32.90 8.32 -1.50
C ILE A 302 34.10 9.24 -1.34
N PRO A 303 34.52 9.57 -0.12
CA PRO A 303 35.64 10.48 0.12
C PRO A 303 36.97 9.93 -0.37
N GLY A 304 37.87 10.82 -0.82
CA GLY A 304 39.24 10.49 -1.21
C GLY A 304 39.41 10.08 -2.68
N LEU A 305 38.34 10.20 -3.47
CA LEU A 305 38.36 9.96 -4.91
C LEU A 305 38.24 11.25 -5.74
N GLU A 306 38.14 12.40 -5.09
CA GLU A 306 38.04 13.72 -5.73
C GLU A 306 39.31 14.03 -6.54
N GLY A 307 39.12 14.66 -7.68
CA GLY A 307 40.19 14.99 -8.62
C GLY A 307 40.67 13.85 -9.51
N ARG A 308 40.09 12.63 -9.35
CA ARG A 308 40.40 11.48 -10.21
C ARG A 308 39.43 11.40 -11.37
N THR A 309 39.88 10.79 -12.45
CA THR A 309 39.05 10.50 -13.62
C THR A 309 38.19 9.22 -13.38
N MET A 310 37.09 9.07 -14.13
CA MET A 310 36.26 7.86 -14.07
C MET A 310 37.08 6.60 -14.41
N ALA A 311 38.03 6.70 -15.35
CA ALA A 311 38.92 5.58 -15.68
C ALA A 311 39.78 5.15 -14.49
N GLU A 312 40.32 6.10 -13.72
CA GLU A 312 41.11 5.81 -12.53
C GLU A 312 40.27 5.24 -11.40
N ILE A 313 39.07 5.81 -11.18
CA ILE A 313 38.16 5.41 -10.09
C ILE A 313 37.75 3.96 -10.20
N ASN A 314 37.41 3.47 -11.38
CA ASN A 314 37.03 2.07 -11.60
C ASN A 314 38.09 1.07 -11.12
N MET A 315 39.37 1.48 -11.07
CA MET A 315 40.47 0.63 -10.59
C MET A 315 40.54 0.50 -9.05
N TYR A 316 39.77 1.27 -8.32
CA TYR A 316 39.77 1.23 -6.84
C TYR A 316 38.73 0.27 -6.28
N PHE A 317 37.80 -0.24 -7.09
CA PHE A 317 36.72 -1.10 -6.63
C PHE A 317 36.93 -2.54 -7.13
N SER A 318 36.88 -3.49 -6.18
CA SER A 318 37.05 -4.92 -6.48
C SER A 318 35.78 -5.73 -6.27
N LYS A 319 34.82 -5.18 -5.49
CA LYS A 319 33.55 -5.83 -5.13
C LYS A 319 32.31 -5.05 -5.60
N SER A 320 32.52 -3.89 -6.15
CA SER A 320 31.48 -3.07 -6.75
C SER A 320 31.95 -2.49 -8.07
N THR A 321 31.01 -2.09 -8.91
CA THR A 321 31.31 -1.51 -10.23
C THR A 321 30.75 -0.10 -10.32
N VAL A 322 31.61 0.88 -10.61
CA VAL A 322 31.15 2.25 -10.82
C VAL A 322 30.61 2.39 -12.24
N ILE A 323 29.33 2.71 -12.36
CA ILE A 323 28.65 2.87 -13.66
C ILE A 323 28.41 4.33 -14.05
N GLY A 324 28.63 5.27 -13.12
CA GLY A 324 28.40 6.69 -13.38
C GLY A 324 28.60 7.58 -12.17
N LEU A 325 28.14 8.81 -12.31
CA LEU A 325 28.14 9.80 -11.22
C LEU A 325 26.92 10.70 -11.29
N VAL A 326 26.56 11.30 -10.15
CA VAL A 326 25.57 12.38 -10.07
C VAL A 326 26.34 13.68 -9.93
N LYS A 327 26.25 14.54 -10.94
CA LYS A 327 26.89 15.85 -10.99
C LYS A 327 25.82 16.94 -11.02
N ASN A 328 25.90 17.90 -10.10
CA ASN A 328 24.89 18.96 -9.96
C ASN A 328 23.44 18.45 -9.82
N GLY A 329 23.27 17.31 -9.17
CA GLY A 329 21.96 16.67 -8.99
C GLY A 329 21.43 15.90 -10.21
N LEU A 330 22.19 15.83 -11.31
CA LEU A 330 21.82 15.10 -12.52
C LEU A 330 22.63 13.81 -12.64
N PRO A 331 21.98 12.64 -12.81
CA PRO A 331 22.67 11.38 -13.00
C PRO A 331 23.29 11.31 -14.42
N MET A 332 24.53 10.87 -14.49
CA MET A 332 25.28 10.61 -15.72
C MET A 332 25.73 9.15 -15.69
N ILE A 333 25.06 8.29 -16.45
CA ILE A 333 25.44 6.90 -16.63
C ILE A 333 26.47 6.80 -17.75
N ASN A 334 27.52 6.00 -17.54
CA ASN A 334 28.60 5.79 -18.49
C ASN A 334 29.19 7.11 -19.03
N PRO A 335 29.64 8.03 -18.15
CA PRO A 335 30.25 9.28 -18.58
C PRO A 335 31.59 9.02 -19.30
N ALA A 336 32.10 10.02 -20.00
CA ALA A 336 33.42 9.91 -20.61
C ALA A 336 34.49 9.53 -19.57
N MET A 337 35.41 8.65 -19.92
CA MET A 337 36.39 8.10 -18.97
C MET A 337 37.38 9.14 -18.43
N ASP A 338 37.53 10.27 -19.09
CA ASP A 338 38.31 11.44 -18.65
C ASP A 338 37.53 12.42 -17.75
N THR A 339 36.22 12.13 -17.48
CA THR A 339 35.41 12.94 -16.57
C THR A 339 36.01 12.92 -15.17
N VAL A 340 36.31 14.09 -14.63
CA VAL A 340 36.86 14.27 -13.28
C VAL A 340 35.76 14.39 -12.27
N VAL A 341 35.87 13.62 -11.17
CA VAL A 341 34.93 13.65 -10.03
C VAL A 341 35.31 14.82 -9.12
N GLU A 342 34.32 15.65 -8.80
CA GLU A 342 34.41 16.80 -7.91
C GLU A 342 33.97 16.49 -6.49
N GLN A 343 34.24 17.40 -5.55
CA GLN A 343 33.98 17.18 -4.12
C GLN A 343 32.52 16.93 -3.78
N GLU A 344 31.56 17.50 -4.54
CA GLU A 344 30.11 17.37 -4.27
C GLU A 344 29.44 16.27 -5.12
N ASP A 345 30.20 15.64 -6.02
CA ASP A 345 29.69 14.57 -6.86
C ASP A 345 29.46 13.30 -6.03
N LYS A 346 28.47 12.49 -6.45
CA LYS A 346 28.23 11.17 -5.90
C LYS A 346 28.47 10.13 -6.98
N LEU A 347 29.08 9.01 -6.62
CA LEU A 347 29.26 7.88 -7.53
C LEU A 347 27.97 7.06 -7.60
N ILE A 348 27.69 6.53 -8.79
CA ILE A 348 26.65 5.54 -9.02
C ILE A 348 27.33 4.20 -9.17
N LEU A 349 27.04 3.25 -8.27
CA LEU A 349 27.68 1.95 -8.18
C LEU A 349 26.66 0.83 -8.23
N ILE A 350 27.10 -0.33 -8.73
CA ILE A 350 26.40 -1.61 -8.55
C ILE A 350 27.20 -2.40 -7.51
N ALA A 351 26.55 -2.88 -6.47
CA ALA A 351 27.15 -3.64 -5.37
C ALA A 351 26.11 -4.55 -4.69
N GLU A 352 26.58 -5.62 -4.06
CA GLU A 352 25.75 -6.60 -3.34
C GLU A 352 25.05 -5.99 -2.09
N ASP A 353 25.68 -5.01 -1.42
CA ASP A 353 25.14 -4.38 -0.20
C ASP A 353 25.81 -3.00 0.01
N ASP A 354 25.19 -2.14 0.81
CA ASP A 354 25.62 -0.78 1.13
C ASP A 354 27.01 -0.69 1.81
N GLY A 355 27.44 -1.74 2.49
CA GLY A 355 28.74 -1.82 3.14
C GLY A 355 29.93 -2.22 2.25
N VAL A 356 29.69 -2.54 0.96
CA VAL A 356 30.70 -3.14 0.08
C VAL A 356 31.40 -2.12 -0.82
N SER A 357 30.86 -0.91 -0.91
CA SER A 357 31.36 0.19 -1.76
C SER A 357 32.61 0.89 -1.18
N ILE A 358 33.55 0.14 -0.60
CA ILE A 358 34.78 0.68 0.01
C ILE A 358 35.91 0.65 -1.02
N PRO A 359 36.49 1.82 -1.40
CA PRO A 359 37.59 1.84 -2.35
C PRO A 359 38.86 1.23 -1.72
N ALA A 360 39.61 0.51 -2.52
CA ALA A 360 40.92 0.01 -2.13
C ALA A 360 41.91 1.15 -1.89
N ALA A 361 42.89 0.96 -1.02
CA ALA A 361 43.91 1.97 -0.73
C ALA A 361 44.81 2.30 -1.96
N LYS A 362 44.88 1.37 -2.91
CA LYS A 362 45.66 1.53 -4.16
C LYS A 362 44.84 0.99 -5.34
N PRO A 363 44.95 1.58 -6.53
CA PRO A 363 44.29 1.11 -7.73
C PRO A 363 44.80 -0.29 -8.12
N ALA A 364 43.90 -1.10 -8.70
CA ALA A 364 44.29 -2.37 -9.30
C ALA A 364 45.23 -2.20 -10.48
N GLN A 365 46.16 -3.14 -10.66
CA GLN A 365 47.01 -3.15 -11.82
C GLN A 365 46.31 -3.91 -12.97
N VAL A 366 46.18 -3.24 -14.11
CA VAL A 366 45.56 -3.80 -15.30
C VAL A 366 46.62 -4.55 -16.13
N ASN A 367 46.40 -5.81 -16.42
CA ASN A 367 47.21 -6.57 -17.36
C ASN A 367 46.73 -6.32 -18.79
N THR A 368 47.36 -5.37 -19.47
CA THR A 368 46.98 -4.99 -20.84
C THR A 368 47.35 -6.04 -21.90
N SER A 369 48.14 -7.05 -21.56
CA SER A 369 48.55 -8.09 -22.51
C SER A 369 47.42 -9.05 -22.92
N VAL A 370 46.31 -9.05 -22.16
CA VAL A 370 45.13 -9.88 -22.44
C VAL A 370 44.12 -9.18 -23.36
N PHE A 371 44.32 -7.90 -23.68
CA PHE A 371 43.40 -7.21 -24.58
C PHE A 371 43.61 -7.66 -26.00
N SER A 372 42.57 -8.18 -26.64
CA SER A 372 42.61 -8.46 -28.08
C SER A 372 42.19 -7.20 -28.85
N GLN A 373 42.80 -7.00 -30.03
CA GLN A 373 42.36 -6.00 -31.02
C GLN A 373 41.31 -6.66 -31.93
N GLU A 374 40.22 -7.16 -31.40
CA GLU A 374 39.14 -7.67 -32.24
C GLU A 374 38.44 -6.53 -32.98
N LYS A 375 38.21 -6.73 -34.27
CA LYS A 375 37.46 -5.82 -35.12
C LYS A 375 36.02 -5.74 -34.61
N SER A 376 35.44 -4.55 -34.60
CA SER A 376 34.02 -4.34 -34.40
C SER A 376 33.24 -5.24 -35.35
N VAL A 377 32.29 -6.00 -34.81
CA VAL A 377 31.32 -6.76 -35.62
C VAL A 377 30.50 -5.74 -36.40
N GLU A 378 30.42 -5.89 -37.72
CA GLU A 378 29.53 -5.07 -38.54
C GLU A 378 28.09 -5.36 -38.09
N GLU A 379 27.34 -4.30 -37.75
CA GLU A 379 25.95 -4.41 -37.40
C GLU A 379 25.13 -4.74 -38.65
N GLU A 380 24.44 -5.90 -38.63
CA GLU A 380 23.60 -6.35 -39.74
C GLU A 380 22.16 -5.89 -39.55
N THR A 381 21.47 -5.61 -40.66
CA THR A 381 20.01 -5.36 -40.66
C THR A 381 19.25 -6.58 -40.13
N GLN A 382 18.24 -6.34 -39.29
CA GLN A 382 17.51 -7.39 -38.63
C GLN A 382 16.02 -7.27 -38.86
N THR A 383 15.33 -8.41 -38.85
CA THR A 383 13.86 -8.47 -38.85
C THR A 383 13.39 -8.89 -37.47
N THR A 384 12.50 -8.10 -36.87
CA THR A 384 11.81 -8.42 -35.62
C THR A 384 10.34 -8.68 -35.92
N LEU A 385 9.79 -9.78 -35.42
CA LEU A 385 8.38 -10.13 -35.50
C LEU A 385 7.73 -9.85 -34.15
N ILE A 386 6.64 -9.07 -34.15
CA ILE A 386 5.82 -8.79 -32.98
C ILE A 386 4.44 -9.41 -33.22
N LEU A 387 4.02 -10.28 -32.29
CA LEU A 387 2.74 -10.96 -32.29
C LEU A 387 1.86 -10.43 -31.16
N GLY A 388 0.63 -10.05 -31.48
CA GLY A 388 -0.30 -9.47 -30.51
C GLY A 388 -0.29 -7.95 -30.47
N TYR A 389 -1.26 -7.39 -29.73
CA TYR A 389 -1.47 -5.96 -29.56
C TYR A 389 -1.76 -5.61 -28.12
N ASN A 390 -1.11 -4.58 -27.63
CA ASN A 390 -1.48 -3.88 -26.41
C ASN A 390 -1.07 -2.41 -26.50
N GLU A 391 -1.47 -1.62 -25.50
CA GLU A 391 -1.18 -0.17 -25.44
C GLU A 391 0.32 0.19 -25.45
N MET A 392 1.21 -0.75 -25.12
CA MET A 392 2.67 -0.53 -25.10
C MET A 392 3.30 -0.69 -26.49
N LEU A 393 2.61 -1.31 -27.45
CA LEU A 393 3.17 -1.62 -28.77
C LEU A 393 3.77 -0.40 -29.49
N PRO A 394 3.11 0.78 -29.54
CA PRO A 394 3.70 1.97 -30.19
C PRO A 394 5.04 2.37 -29.57
N GLN A 395 5.13 2.36 -28.25
CA GLN A 395 6.35 2.71 -27.52
C GLN A 395 7.45 1.67 -27.75
N ILE A 396 7.12 0.37 -27.77
CA ILE A 396 8.07 -0.70 -28.07
C ILE A 396 8.68 -0.52 -29.47
N ILE A 397 7.84 -0.19 -30.48
CA ILE A 397 8.32 0.04 -31.85
C ILE A 397 9.28 1.23 -31.89
N LEU A 398 8.94 2.35 -31.24
CA LEU A 398 9.82 3.55 -31.19
C LEU A 398 11.15 3.25 -30.47
N GLU A 399 11.11 2.48 -29.39
CA GLU A 399 12.34 2.07 -28.70
C GLU A 399 13.20 1.14 -29.57
N LEU A 400 12.59 0.16 -30.24
CA LEU A 400 13.30 -0.71 -31.19
C LEU A 400 13.91 0.08 -32.33
N ASP A 401 13.21 1.11 -32.84
CA ASP A 401 13.74 2.00 -33.88
C ASP A 401 15.02 2.69 -33.46
N SER A 402 15.05 3.22 -32.21
CA SER A 402 16.20 3.95 -31.68
C SER A 402 17.49 3.12 -31.59
N TYR A 403 17.35 1.79 -31.47
CA TYR A 403 18.48 0.85 -31.33
C TYR A 403 18.76 0.05 -32.60
N SER A 404 17.99 0.20 -33.64
CA SER A 404 18.11 -0.61 -34.86
C SER A 404 19.02 0.03 -35.89
N VAL A 405 19.71 -0.81 -36.66
CA VAL A 405 20.49 -0.37 -37.80
C VAL A 405 19.57 0.09 -38.93
N PRO A 406 19.86 1.18 -39.63
CA PRO A 406 19.07 1.63 -40.75
C PRO A 406 18.84 0.53 -41.80
N GLY A 407 17.58 0.36 -42.21
CA GLY A 407 17.17 -0.69 -43.13
C GLY A 407 16.69 -1.98 -42.45
N SER A 408 16.67 -2.04 -41.13
CA SER A 408 16.04 -3.12 -40.39
C SER A 408 14.50 -3.07 -40.51
N LYS A 409 13.82 -4.16 -40.18
CA LYS A 409 12.39 -4.31 -40.40
C LYS A 409 11.66 -4.79 -39.14
N ILE A 410 10.49 -4.25 -38.89
CA ILE A 410 9.53 -4.77 -37.92
C ILE A 410 8.31 -5.28 -38.67
N ILE A 411 7.90 -6.50 -38.36
CA ILE A 411 6.63 -7.10 -38.79
C ILE A 411 5.76 -7.20 -37.57
N VAL A 412 4.59 -6.57 -37.61
CA VAL A 412 3.58 -6.63 -36.54
C VAL A 412 2.38 -7.41 -37.06
N SER A 413 1.89 -8.36 -36.29
CA SER A 413 0.73 -9.15 -36.65
C SER A 413 -0.20 -9.39 -35.46
N PHE A 414 -1.49 -9.06 -35.65
CA PHE A 414 -2.57 -9.33 -34.72
C PHE A 414 -3.93 -9.24 -35.45
N ALA A 415 -4.97 -9.86 -34.89
CA ALA A 415 -6.34 -9.68 -35.35
C ALA A 415 -6.85 -8.31 -34.89
N LYS A 416 -7.35 -7.50 -35.82
CA LYS A 416 -7.81 -6.14 -35.51
C LYS A 416 -9.02 -6.17 -34.59
N PRO A 417 -8.98 -5.46 -33.42
CA PRO A 417 -10.16 -5.29 -32.60
C PRO A 417 -11.29 -4.58 -33.35
N GLN A 418 -12.54 -4.97 -33.08
CA GLN A 418 -13.70 -4.43 -33.83
C GLN A 418 -14.00 -2.96 -33.54
N ASP A 419 -13.63 -2.45 -32.35
CA ASP A 419 -14.08 -1.14 -31.83
C ASP A 419 -12.92 -0.21 -31.40
N GLU A 420 -11.66 -0.49 -31.72
CA GLU A 420 -10.53 0.36 -31.32
C GLU A 420 -9.74 0.94 -32.49
N GLU A 421 -9.36 2.21 -32.36
CA GLU A 421 -8.35 2.84 -33.21
C GLU A 421 -6.96 2.30 -32.86
N ILE A 422 -6.38 1.54 -33.79
CA ILE A 422 -5.00 1.05 -33.65
C ILE A 422 -4.06 2.25 -33.84
N SER A 423 -3.34 2.58 -32.79
CA SER A 423 -2.28 3.58 -32.83
C SER A 423 -0.94 2.89 -33.13
N LEU A 424 -0.46 2.94 -34.36
CA LEU A 424 0.89 2.53 -34.72
C LEU A 424 1.72 3.75 -35.15
N PRO A 425 3.02 3.79 -34.88
CA PRO A 425 3.88 4.85 -35.35
C PRO A 425 3.84 4.97 -36.89
N SER A 426 3.74 6.20 -37.38
CA SER A 426 3.78 6.48 -38.81
C SER A 426 5.20 6.29 -39.36
N ALA A 427 5.32 6.07 -40.67
CA ALA A 427 6.64 5.95 -41.32
C ALA A 427 7.54 7.19 -41.14
N ASN A 428 6.95 8.37 -40.87
CA ASN A 428 7.73 9.61 -40.64
C ASN A 428 8.29 9.68 -39.22
N GLU A 429 7.79 8.91 -38.28
CA GLU A 429 8.28 8.84 -36.89
C GLU A 429 9.43 7.85 -36.74
N LEU A 430 9.58 6.91 -37.68
CA LEU A 430 10.62 5.89 -37.68
C LEU A 430 11.83 6.37 -38.52
N LYS A 431 13.01 6.21 -37.95
CA LYS A 431 14.28 6.64 -38.59
C LYS A 431 15.05 5.49 -39.22
N ASN A 432 15.05 4.35 -38.58
CA ASN A 432 15.92 3.22 -38.89
C ASN A 432 15.13 1.98 -39.36
N LEU A 433 13.86 1.88 -38.96
CA LEU A 433 13.01 0.72 -39.20
C LEU A 433 11.99 0.95 -40.29
N THR A 434 11.66 -0.13 -41.00
CA THR A 434 10.47 -0.23 -41.84
C THR A 434 9.44 -1.06 -41.11
N LEU A 435 8.22 -0.51 -40.91
CA LEU A 435 7.09 -1.17 -40.24
C LEU A 435 6.17 -1.79 -41.30
N GLU A 436 5.92 -3.09 -41.16
CA GLU A 436 4.88 -3.80 -41.90
C GLU A 436 3.84 -4.36 -40.95
N PHE A 437 2.58 -4.16 -41.22
CA PHE A 437 1.45 -4.67 -40.46
C PHE A 437 0.66 -5.71 -41.27
N TYR A 438 0.40 -6.84 -40.63
CA TYR A 438 -0.43 -7.92 -41.19
C TYR A 438 -1.60 -8.20 -40.25
N GLU A 439 -2.82 -8.01 -40.75
CA GLU A 439 -4.01 -8.43 -40.01
C GLU A 439 -4.19 -9.94 -40.19
N LYS A 440 -3.75 -10.72 -39.20
CA LYS A 440 -3.80 -12.19 -39.24
C LYS A 440 -4.15 -12.74 -37.85
N ASP A 441 -4.81 -13.90 -37.86
CA ASP A 441 -5.02 -14.69 -36.67
C ASP A 441 -3.70 -15.38 -36.29
N ILE A 442 -3.02 -14.86 -35.26
CA ILE A 442 -1.74 -15.37 -34.78
C ILE A 442 -1.84 -16.77 -34.13
N PHE A 443 -3.07 -17.24 -33.84
CA PHE A 443 -3.33 -18.60 -33.33
C PHE A 443 -3.51 -19.63 -34.44
N ALA A 444 -3.69 -19.18 -35.69
CA ALA A 444 -3.76 -20.06 -36.84
C ALA A 444 -2.35 -20.47 -37.30
N LEU A 445 -2.03 -21.76 -37.20
CA LEU A 445 -0.70 -22.30 -37.49
C LEU A 445 -0.21 -21.99 -38.91
N ASP A 446 -1.14 -21.98 -39.89
CA ASP A 446 -0.81 -21.70 -41.27
C ASP A 446 -0.44 -20.21 -41.48
N GLU A 447 -1.12 -19.30 -40.80
CA GLU A 447 -0.81 -17.88 -40.83
C GLU A 447 0.49 -17.54 -40.12
N LEU A 448 0.70 -18.12 -38.93
CA LEU A 448 1.95 -17.99 -38.20
C LEU A 448 3.14 -18.50 -39.01
N SER A 449 2.97 -19.66 -39.68
CA SER A 449 4.02 -20.22 -40.53
C SER A 449 4.42 -19.30 -41.68
N GLN A 450 3.46 -18.56 -42.27
CA GLN A 450 3.76 -17.56 -43.30
C GLN A 450 4.58 -16.38 -42.78
N LEU A 451 4.30 -15.90 -41.54
CA LEU A 451 5.06 -14.82 -40.91
C LEU A 451 6.50 -15.24 -40.63
N LEU A 452 6.73 -16.51 -40.27
CA LEU A 452 8.05 -17.07 -39.99
C LEU A 452 8.92 -17.28 -41.25
N ILE A 453 8.36 -17.23 -42.45
CA ILE A 453 9.13 -17.30 -43.72
C ILE A 453 10.14 -16.13 -43.80
N SER A 454 9.84 -14.99 -43.21
CA SER A 454 10.73 -13.84 -43.12
C SER A 454 12.00 -14.10 -42.30
N LYS A 455 12.09 -15.26 -41.60
CA LYS A 455 13.19 -15.66 -40.70
C LYS A 455 13.53 -14.52 -39.71
N PRO A 456 12.59 -14.09 -38.89
CA PRO A 456 12.84 -13.03 -37.93
C PRO A 456 13.97 -13.48 -36.98
N LYS A 457 14.89 -12.56 -36.67
CA LYS A 457 15.95 -12.79 -35.70
C LYS A 457 15.39 -12.76 -34.27
N ASN A 458 14.42 -11.89 -34.04
CA ASN A 458 13.78 -11.72 -32.75
C ASN A 458 12.27 -11.86 -32.92
N ILE A 459 11.62 -12.48 -31.91
CA ILE A 459 10.17 -12.62 -31.85
C ILE A 459 9.75 -12.07 -30.48
N LEU A 460 8.77 -11.15 -30.48
CA LEU A 460 8.14 -10.60 -29.29
C LEU A 460 6.67 -10.97 -29.31
N ILE A 461 6.16 -11.52 -28.23
CA ILE A 461 4.75 -11.84 -28.06
C ILE A 461 4.19 -10.87 -27.03
N LEU A 462 3.10 -10.19 -27.38
CA LEU A 462 2.43 -9.25 -26.51
C LEU A 462 1.12 -9.86 -26.01
N SER A 463 0.91 -9.76 -24.71
CA SER A 463 -0.38 -10.09 -24.10
C SER A 463 -1.44 -9.10 -24.54
N ASP A 464 -2.66 -9.56 -24.79
CA ASP A 464 -3.78 -8.74 -25.18
C ASP A 464 -4.37 -8.04 -23.94
N SER A 465 -4.37 -6.72 -23.94
CA SER A 465 -4.88 -5.91 -22.82
C SER A 465 -6.40 -5.74 -22.77
N GLN A 466 -7.12 -6.29 -23.75
CA GLN A 466 -8.58 -6.14 -23.88
C GLN A 466 -9.38 -7.27 -23.23
N ILE A 467 -8.72 -8.29 -22.75
CA ILE A 467 -9.34 -9.45 -22.14
C ILE A 467 -8.89 -9.59 -20.69
N ASP A 468 -9.63 -10.37 -19.91
CA ASP A 468 -9.26 -10.69 -18.53
C ASP A 468 -7.83 -11.24 -18.45
N ASP A 469 -7.08 -10.85 -17.43
CA ASP A 469 -5.66 -11.18 -17.27
C ASP A 469 -5.37 -12.68 -17.38
N ASN A 470 -6.24 -13.54 -16.82
CA ASN A 470 -6.09 -15.00 -16.90
C ASN A 470 -6.28 -15.53 -18.32
N GLU A 471 -7.22 -14.92 -19.08
CA GLU A 471 -7.45 -15.27 -20.48
C GLU A 471 -6.31 -14.75 -21.35
N ALA A 472 -5.79 -13.56 -21.08
CA ALA A 472 -4.66 -12.96 -21.77
C ALA A 472 -3.39 -13.81 -21.59
N ASP A 473 -3.10 -14.26 -20.38
CA ASP A 473 -1.99 -15.14 -20.08
C ASP A 473 -2.12 -16.48 -20.79
N SER A 474 -3.31 -17.08 -20.76
CA SER A 474 -3.59 -18.34 -21.46
C SER A 474 -3.42 -18.24 -22.98
N LYS A 475 -3.74 -17.09 -23.58
CA LYS A 475 -3.55 -16.84 -25.01
C LYS A 475 -2.08 -16.55 -25.36
N THR A 476 -1.33 -15.95 -24.45
CA THR A 476 0.08 -15.61 -24.65
C THR A 476 1.00 -16.85 -24.58
N LEU A 477 0.62 -17.84 -23.78
CA LEU A 477 1.30 -19.14 -23.65
C LEU A 477 1.00 -20.06 -24.82
#